data_1805c303cc16aa352fc0231892d8cbf5
#
_entry.id   1805c303cc16aa352fc0231892d8cbf5
#
_cell.length_a   1.000
_cell.length_b   1.000
_cell.length_c   1.000
_cell.angle_alpha   90.00
_cell.angle_beta   90.00
_cell.angle_gamma   90.00
#
_symmetry.space_group_name_H-M   'P 1'
#
loop_
_entity.id
_entity.type
_entity.pdbx_description
1 polymer ?
#
loop_
_entity_poly.entity_id
_entity_poly.type
_entity_poly.pdbx_seq_one_letter_code
_entity_poly.pdbx_strand_id
1 'polypeptide(L)'
;MKNIFSNEFRNLNDFMDYERILVEKMFSLLSSFVEYDVAGIYFASPDDFAENKMYIDTIGKNLPKNLLSDINYDFFRKMEEHKTIKGSKFEVVRMLLGKEFNYTFNEFTSKIIIPLIFDKKLIGGICFYSRKNNDYASFRFFDIMISELLAIFKMKYQFNEKEFMSVLDGLTGLYNRRQLEIAIAQEYNRTRRHPSDFSLAILDIDFFKKVNDTYGHQYGDYVLKTVADLMKKCFRKTDLLYRYGGEELVIIMPETNIEGAVIPVQRLRRMVEEYNYEYNEIKAKVTVSIGLTMNYQTFNSPTEIIKSADEALYKAKESGRNRVILYEQ
;
A
#
# COMPACT_ATOMS: atom_id res chain seq x y z
N MET A 1 -11.75 -26.08 12.75
CA MET A 1 -11.49 -25.04 11.74
C MET A 1 -10.01 -25.06 11.44
N LYS A 2 -9.61 -25.66 10.33
CA LYS A 2 -8.20 -25.79 9.95
C LYS A 2 -7.75 -24.52 9.24
N ASN A 3 -6.56 -24.06 9.60
CA ASN A 3 -5.82 -22.93 9.04
C ASN A 3 -6.09 -22.65 7.55
N ILE A 4 -6.95 -21.65 7.27
CA ILE A 4 -7.15 -21.10 5.92
C ILE A 4 -6.08 -20.02 5.61
N PHE A 5 -5.28 -19.64 6.59
CA PHE A 5 -4.41 -18.42 6.52
C PHE A 5 -2.93 -18.68 6.21
N SER A 6 -2.52 -19.91 5.85
CA SER A 6 -1.09 -20.18 5.91
C SER A 6 -0.32 -20.26 4.58
N ASN A 7 -0.89 -20.05 3.38
CA ASN A 7 -0.06 -20.30 2.17
C ASN A 7 -0.35 -19.54 0.86
N GLU A 8 -1.13 -18.45 0.79
CA GLU A 8 -1.57 -17.94 -0.53
C GLU A 8 -1.31 -16.47 -0.88
N PHE A 9 -0.46 -15.74 -0.17
CA PHE A 9 -0.15 -14.37 -0.57
C PHE A 9 1.15 -14.29 -1.36
N ARG A 10 1.06 -14.32 -2.70
CA ARG A 10 2.23 -14.24 -3.59
C ARG A 10 2.38 -12.93 -4.36
N ASN A 11 1.35 -12.05 -4.42
CA ASN A 11 1.41 -10.78 -5.16
C ASN A 11 0.49 -9.69 -4.57
N LEU A 12 0.81 -8.42 -4.81
CA LEU A 12 -0.01 -7.25 -4.42
C LEU A 12 -1.42 -7.29 -5.03
N ASN A 13 -1.57 -7.85 -6.24
CA ASN A 13 -2.87 -8.06 -6.89
C ASN A 13 -3.71 -9.11 -6.15
N ASP A 14 -3.09 -10.18 -5.64
CA ASP A 14 -3.77 -11.20 -4.83
C ASP A 14 -4.29 -10.61 -3.51
N PHE A 15 -3.60 -9.60 -2.96
CA PHE A 15 -4.02 -8.92 -1.73
C PHE A 15 -5.25 -8.02 -1.95
N MET A 16 -5.32 -7.30 -3.09
CA MET A 16 -6.48 -6.47 -3.46
C MET A 16 -7.73 -7.35 -3.71
N ASP A 17 -7.55 -8.49 -4.35
CA ASP A 17 -8.63 -9.46 -4.56
C ASP A 17 -9.07 -10.09 -3.24
N TYR A 18 -8.15 -10.38 -2.33
CA TYR A 18 -8.46 -10.91 -1.00
C TYR A 18 -9.23 -9.91 -0.13
N GLU A 19 -8.85 -8.64 -0.11
CA GLU A 19 -9.58 -7.60 0.63
C GLU A 19 -11.03 -7.50 0.14
N ARG A 20 -11.24 -7.54 -1.17
CA ARG A 20 -12.56 -7.55 -1.77
C ARG A 20 -13.36 -8.79 -1.38
N ILE A 21 -12.78 -9.98 -1.48
CA ILE A 21 -13.42 -11.24 -1.07
C ILE A 21 -13.77 -11.22 0.42
N LEU A 22 -12.89 -10.68 1.26
CA LEU A 22 -13.13 -10.54 2.69
C LEU A 22 -14.33 -9.63 2.96
N VAL A 23 -14.38 -8.46 2.32
CA VAL A 23 -15.47 -7.50 2.45
C VAL A 23 -16.80 -8.08 1.95
N GLU A 24 -16.82 -8.77 0.81
CA GLU A 24 -18.00 -9.45 0.29
C GLU A 24 -18.51 -10.52 1.25
N LYS A 25 -17.63 -11.31 1.85
CA LYS A 25 -17.99 -12.28 2.88
C LYS A 25 -18.51 -11.61 4.16
N MET A 26 -17.95 -10.50 4.56
CA MET A 26 -18.41 -9.71 5.71
C MET A 26 -19.83 -9.19 5.45
N PHE A 27 -20.11 -8.61 4.30
CA PHE A 27 -21.47 -8.15 3.95
C PHE A 27 -22.45 -9.32 3.87
N SER A 28 -22.07 -10.45 3.29
CA SER A 28 -22.90 -11.66 3.27
C SER A 28 -23.23 -12.16 4.69
N LEU A 29 -22.26 -12.12 5.59
CA LEU A 29 -22.47 -12.48 7.00
C LEU A 29 -23.40 -11.47 7.67
N LEU A 30 -23.16 -10.16 7.50
CA LEU A 30 -23.96 -9.09 8.07
C LEU A 30 -25.42 -9.17 7.61
N SER A 31 -25.68 -9.38 6.32
CA SER A 31 -27.04 -9.50 5.76
C SER A 31 -27.81 -10.72 6.29
N SER A 32 -27.11 -11.74 6.77
CA SER A 32 -27.75 -12.92 7.39
C SER A 32 -28.29 -12.67 8.80
N PHE A 33 -27.77 -11.65 9.48
CA PHE A 33 -28.10 -11.35 10.88
C PHE A 33 -28.79 -10.02 11.09
N VAL A 34 -28.57 -9.05 10.20
CA VAL A 34 -29.08 -7.68 10.33
C VAL A 34 -29.82 -7.28 9.08
N GLU A 35 -31.08 -6.88 9.23
CA GLU A 35 -31.85 -6.29 8.13
C GLU A 35 -31.44 -4.83 7.96
N TYR A 36 -30.94 -4.46 6.78
CA TYR A 36 -30.52 -3.10 6.46
C TYR A 36 -30.89 -2.75 5.01
N ASP A 37 -30.96 -1.47 4.69
CA ASP A 37 -31.03 -0.98 3.32
C ASP A 37 -29.64 -0.62 2.78
N VAL A 38 -28.76 -0.13 3.66
CA VAL A 38 -27.38 0.18 3.37
C VAL A 38 -26.50 -0.27 4.52
N ALA A 39 -25.39 -0.92 4.21
CA ALA A 39 -24.30 -1.18 5.15
C ALA A 39 -22.98 -0.62 4.61
N GLY A 40 -22.14 -0.14 5.50
CA GLY A 40 -20.80 0.34 5.20
C GLY A 40 -19.74 -0.29 6.10
N ILE A 41 -18.60 -0.62 5.51
CA ILE A 41 -17.40 -1.09 6.22
C ILE A 41 -16.27 -0.12 5.89
N TYR A 42 -15.69 0.44 6.92
CA TYR A 42 -14.60 1.41 6.83
C TYR A 42 -13.32 0.82 7.41
N PHE A 43 -12.22 0.92 6.67
CA PHE A 43 -10.88 0.63 7.14
C PHE A 43 -10.08 1.93 7.25
N ALA A 44 -9.60 2.20 8.47
CA ALA A 44 -8.73 3.33 8.73
C ALA A 44 -7.28 2.98 8.36
N SER A 45 -6.62 3.86 7.61
CA SER A 45 -5.16 3.79 7.46
C SER A 45 -4.49 4.37 8.72
N PRO A 46 -3.43 3.75 9.23
CA PRO A 46 -2.73 4.24 10.43
C PRO A 46 -2.13 5.64 10.28
N ASP A 47 -1.75 6.05 9.08
CA ASP A 47 -0.92 7.23 8.85
C ASP A 47 -1.43 8.24 7.81
N ASP A 48 -2.33 7.87 6.93
CA ASP A 48 -2.82 8.77 5.88
C ASP A 48 -4.32 8.62 5.63
N PHE A 49 -5.04 9.74 5.79
CA PHE A 49 -6.47 9.82 5.49
C PHE A 49 -6.80 9.56 4.03
N ALA A 50 -5.86 9.82 3.11
CA ALA A 50 -6.05 9.59 1.69
C ALA A 50 -6.15 8.09 1.33
N GLU A 51 -5.65 7.21 2.19
CA GLU A 51 -5.70 5.75 2.01
C GLU A 51 -6.87 5.08 2.73
N ASN A 52 -7.73 5.85 3.41
CA ASN A 52 -8.91 5.30 4.04
C ASN A 52 -9.86 4.72 2.99
N LYS A 53 -10.30 3.48 3.20
CA LYS A 53 -11.20 2.79 2.28
C LYS A 53 -12.56 2.56 2.91
N MET A 54 -13.61 2.85 2.18
CA MET A 54 -14.98 2.54 2.55
C MET A 54 -15.64 1.68 1.47
N TYR A 55 -16.22 0.58 1.91
CA TYR A 55 -17.00 -0.32 1.08
C TYR A 55 -18.48 -0.21 1.49
N ILE A 56 -19.38 -0.13 0.51
CA ILE A 56 -20.82 0.03 0.74
C ILE A 56 -21.56 -1.11 0.05
N ASP A 57 -22.47 -1.75 0.79
CA ASP A 57 -23.45 -2.70 0.29
C ASP A 57 -24.85 -2.11 0.37
N THR A 58 -25.63 -2.26 -0.68
CA THR A 58 -27.02 -1.75 -0.78
C THR A 58 -28.05 -2.87 -0.98
N ILE A 59 -27.64 -4.12 -0.79
CA ILE A 59 -28.49 -5.33 -1.05
C ILE A 59 -29.14 -5.26 -2.45
N GLY A 60 -28.35 -4.93 -3.47
CA GLY A 60 -28.82 -4.87 -4.86
C GLY A 60 -29.80 -3.73 -5.18
N LYS A 61 -30.00 -2.77 -4.26
CA LYS A 61 -30.85 -1.59 -4.48
C LYS A 61 -30.06 -0.48 -5.13
N ASN A 62 -30.57 0.09 -6.21
CA ASN A 62 -30.01 1.30 -6.81
C ASN A 62 -30.37 2.51 -5.95
N LEU A 63 -29.40 3.04 -5.21
CA LEU A 63 -29.55 4.27 -4.46
C LEU A 63 -29.02 5.47 -5.27
N PRO A 64 -29.62 6.67 -5.11
CA PRO A 64 -29.11 7.88 -5.72
C PRO A 64 -27.65 8.15 -5.31
N LYS A 65 -26.81 8.62 -6.24
CA LYS A 65 -25.39 8.90 -5.98
C LYS A 65 -25.18 9.95 -4.89
N ASN A 66 -26.02 10.96 -4.83
CA ASN A 66 -25.99 11.98 -3.77
C ASN A 66 -26.24 11.37 -2.38
N LEU A 67 -27.18 10.43 -2.25
CA LEU A 67 -27.46 9.75 -0.99
C LEU A 67 -26.25 8.93 -0.50
N LEU A 68 -25.55 8.23 -1.41
CA LEU A 68 -24.32 7.51 -1.06
C LEU A 68 -23.19 8.47 -0.64
N SER A 69 -23.09 9.62 -1.27
CA SER A 69 -22.15 10.68 -0.89
C SER A 69 -22.42 11.23 0.50
N ASP A 70 -23.70 11.44 0.81
CA ASP A 70 -24.14 11.95 2.12
C ASP A 70 -23.92 10.92 3.24
N ILE A 71 -24.16 9.63 2.97
CA ILE A 71 -23.87 8.53 3.90
C ILE A 71 -22.38 8.49 4.19
N ASN A 72 -21.53 8.58 3.17
CA ASN A 72 -20.08 8.61 3.35
C ASN A 72 -19.68 9.80 4.23
N TYR A 73 -20.17 11.00 3.95
CA TYR A 73 -19.84 12.19 4.71
C TYR A 73 -20.26 12.08 6.18
N ASP A 74 -21.50 11.63 6.45
CA ASP A 74 -22.00 11.43 7.82
C ASP A 74 -21.17 10.41 8.59
N PHE A 75 -20.83 9.30 7.93
CA PHE A 75 -20.00 8.25 8.52
C PHE A 75 -18.60 8.77 8.86
N PHE A 76 -17.91 9.41 7.91
CA PHE A 76 -16.57 9.97 8.14
C PHE A 76 -16.55 11.01 9.24
N ARG A 77 -17.53 11.92 9.26
CA ARG A 77 -17.63 12.92 10.32
C ARG A 77 -17.77 12.28 11.70
N LYS A 78 -18.59 11.24 11.82
CA LYS A 78 -18.77 10.52 13.08
C LYS A 78 -17.52 9.74 13.50
N MET A 79 -16.80 9.15 12.55
CA MET A 79 -15.52 8.50 12.83
C MET A 79 -14.47 9.49 13.33
N GLU A 80 -14.42 10.71 12.78
CA GLU A 80 -13.50 11.76 13.23
C GLU A 80 -13.79 12.24 14.65
N GLU A 81 -15.05 12.38 15.02
CA GLU A 81 -15.46 12.76 16.39
C GLU A 81 -14.92 11.76 17.42
N HIS A 82 -14.67 10.51 17.04
CA HIS A 82 -14.22 9.43 17.93
C HIS A 82 -12.71 9.15 17.92
N LYS A 83 -11.91 9.87 17.12
CA LYS A 83 -10.45 9.71 17.08
C LYS A 83 -9.74 9.93 18.42
N THR A 84 -10.33 10.70 19.31
CA THR A 84 -9.73 11.18 20.56
C THR A 84 -10.27 10.53 21.82
N ILE A 85 -10.96 9.40 21.75
CA ILE A 85 -11.52 8.75 22.93
C ILE A 85 -10.40 8.21 23.81
N LYS A 86 -10.33 8.77 25.04
CA LYS A 86 -9.48 8.27 26.13
C LYS A 86 -10.16 7.06 26.77
N GLY A 87 -9.81 5.85 26.40
CA GLY A 87 -10.39 4.63 26.96
C GLY A 87 -9.54 3.38 26.74
N SER A 88 -9.91 2.30 27.39
CA SER A 88 -9.21 1.02 27.47
C SER A 88 -9.24 0.21 26.16
N LYS A 89 -8.51 -0.90 26.16
CA LYS A 89 -8.06 -1.72 25.03
C LYS A 89 -9.09 -2.12 23.96
N PHE A 90 -10.38 -2.07 24.22
CA PHE A 90 -11.49 -2.26 23.25
C PHE A 90 -12.72 -1.54 23.76
N GLU A 91 -13.16 -0.48 23.09
CA GLU A 91 -14.49 0.10 23.28
C GLU A 91 -15.28 -0.01 22.00
N VAL A 92 -16.33 -0.81 22.02
CA VAL A 92 -17.42 -0.73 21.06
C VAL A 92 -18.33 0.40 21.56
N VAL A 93 -18.12 1.61 21.05
CA VAL A 93 -19.00 2.72 21.37
C VAL A 93 -20.25 2.56 20.53
N ARG A 94 -21.31 1.99 21.12
CA ARG A 94 -22.63 1.95 20.50
C ARG A 94 -23.22 3.35 20.46
N MET A 95 -23.23 3.96 19.30
CA MET A 95 -24.04 5.15 19.07
C MET A 95 -25.40 4.76 18.50
N LEU A 96 -26.35 4.55 19.37
CA LEU A 96 -27.77 4.58 19.03
C LEU A 96 -28.15 6.04 18.84
N LEU A 97 -28.15 6.54 17.63
CA LEU A 97 -28.63 7.88 17.31
C LEU A 97 -30.15 7.83 17.12
N GLY A 98 -30.88 7.93 18.24
CA GLY A 98 -32.32 8.20 18.21
C GLY A 98 -32.59 9.65 17.87
N LYS A 99 -33.52 9.87 16.96
CA LYS A 99 -34.38 11.07 16.74
C LYS A 99 -33.78 12.47 16.49
N GLU A 100 -32.51 12.75 16.61
CA GLU A 100 -31.94 14.05 16.26
C GLU A 100 -31.26 14.07 14.90
N PHE A 101 -32.03 13.89 13.83
CA PHE A 101 -31.58 14.07 12.46
C PHE A 101 -32.00 15.45 11.96
N ASN A 102 -31.12 16.41 12.02
CA ASN A 102 -31.36 17.74 11.41
C ASN A 102 -30.72 17.87 10.01
N TYR A 103 -30.54 16.79 9.26
CA TYR A 103 -30.12 16.86 7.84
C TYR A 103 -30.69 15.68 7.04
N THR A 104 -31.44 16.00 6.02
CA THR A 104 -31.83 15.33 4.74
C THR A 104 -31.90 13.80 4.61
N PHE A 105 -31.67 13.00 5.64
CA PHE A 105 -31.83 11.54 5.63
C PHE A 105 -33.23 11.09 6.04
N ASN A 106 -34.30 11.82 5.63
CA ASN A 106 -35.67 11.47 5.91
C ASN A 106 -36.13 10.10 5.36
N GLU A 107 -35.25 9.41 4.61
CA GLU A 107 -35.52 8.09 4.05
C GLU A 107 -35.24 6.95 5.01
N PHE A 108 -34.35 7.12 6.01
CA PHE A 108 -33.96 6.07 6.96
C PHE A 108 -34.54 6.33 8.34
N THR A 109 -35.21 5.33 8.90
CA THR A 109 -35.84 5.40 10.23
C THR A 109 -34.92 4.94 11.34
N SER A 110 -33.96 4.09 11.01
CA SER A 110 -32.97 3.61 11.98
C SER A 110 -31.56 3.62 11.40
N LYS A 111 -30.60 3.91 12.26
CA LYS A 111 -29.18 3.96 11.93
C LYS A 111 -28.36 3.49 13.12
N ILE A 112 -27.28 2.77 12.84
CA ILE A 112 -26.22 2.48 13.81
C ILE A 112 -24.86 2.68 13.17
N ILE A 113 -23.94 3.32 13.90
CA ILE A 113 -22.54 3.48 13.51
C ILE A 113 -21.69 2.94 14.67
N ILE A 114 -20.76 2.08 14.36
CA ILE A 114 -19.89 1.41 15.31
C ILE A 114 -18.44 1.72 14.95
N PRO A 115 -17.76 2.65 15.63
CA PRO A 115 -16.33 2.81 15.49
C PRO A 115 -15.60 1.62 16.10
N LEU A 116 -14.60 1.13 15.39
CA LEU A 116 -13.72 0.07 15.83
C LEU A 116 -12.41 0.67 16.33
N ILE A 117 -12.21 0.65 17.64
CA ILE A 117 -11.06 1.27 18.30
C ILE A 117 -10.17 0.18 18.90
N PHE A 118 -8.89 0.22 18.58
CA PHE A 118 -7.87 -0.65 19.17
C PHE A 118 -6.69 0.18 19.68
N ASP A 119 -6.26 -0.06 20.90
CA ASP A 119 -5.18 0.67 21.57
C ASP A 119 -5.29 2.20 21.43
N LYS A 120 -6.49 2.74 21.67
CA LYS A 120 -6.86 4.16 21.55
C LYS A 120 -6.80 4.73 20.12
N LYS A 121 -6.60 3.89 19.11
CA LYS A 121 -6.62 4.29 17.71
C LYS A 121 -7.87 3.79 17.02
N LEU A 122 -8.43 4.60 16.13
CA LEU A 122 -9.51 4.19 15.26
C LEU A 122 -8.92 3.30 14.15
N ILE A 123 -9.31 2.02 14.11
CA ILE A 123 -8.85 1.05 13.11
C ILE A 123 -9.88 0.81 12.02
N GLY A 124 -11.10 1.27 12.20
CA GLY A 124 -12.16 1.13 11.24
C GLY A 124 -13.54 1.43 11.80
N GLY A 125 -14.57 1.04 11.08
CA GLY A 125 -15.95 1.21 11.52
C GLY A 125 -16.95 0.46 10.66
N ILE A 126 -18.16 0.29 11.18
CA ILE A 126 -19.26 -0.35 10.50
C ILE A 126 -20.49 0.52 10.68
N CYS A 127 -21.30 0.69 9.63
CA CYS A 127 -22.57 1.38 9.73
C CYS A 127 -23.70 0.59 9.05
N PHE A 128 -24.91 0.78 9.58
CA PHE A 128 -26.14 0.28 8.99
C PHE A 128 -27.18 1.40 8.96
N TYR A 129 -27.92 1.45 7.88
CA TYR A 129 -29.05 2.35 7.68
C TYR A 129 -30.26 1.52 7.23
N SER A 130 -31.43 1.76 7.82
CA SER A 130 -32.66 1.07 7.43
C SER A 130 -33.86 2.02 7.39
N ARG A 131 -34.74 1.78 6.42
CA ARG A 131 -36.06 2.45 6.34
C ARG A 131 -37.06 1.85 7.32
N LYS A 132 -36.75 0.71 7.90
CA LYS A 132 -37.53 0.08 8.96
C LYS A 132 -37.02 0.52 10.33
N ASN A 133 -37.90 0.57 11.30
CA ASN A 133 -37.53 0.84 12.68
C ASN A 133 -36.92 -0.43 13.28
N ASN A 134 -35.62 -0.59 13.17
CA ASN A 134 -34.88 -1.71 13.70
C ASN A 134 -34.26 -1.36 15.04
N ASP A 135 -34.54 -2.15 16.06
CA ASP A 135 -33.86 -2.07 17.35
C ASP A 135 -32.58 -2.90 17.31
N TYR A 136 -31.51 -2.33 16.74
CA TYR A 136 -30.21 -2.99 16.65
C TYR A 136 -29.59 -3.31 18.02
N ALA A 137 -30.09 -2.70 19.13
CA ALA A 137 -29.59 -2.94 20.47
C ALA A 137 -30.09 -4.25 21.07
N SER A 138 -31.23 -4.78 20.58
CA SER A 138 -31.84 -6.01 21.11
C SER A 138 -31.28 -7.30 20.50
N PHE A 139 -30.43 -7.22 19.47
CA PHE A 139 -29.89 -8.41 18.81
C PHE A 139 -28.74 -9.02 19.64
N ARG A 140 -29.01 -10.09 20.39
CA ARG A 140 -27.99 -10.84 21.15
C ARG A 140 -26.80 -11.32 20.29
N PHE A 141 -27.05 -11.64 19.02
CA PHE A 141 -26.00 -12.05 18.09
C PHE A 141 -25.15 -10.91 17.56
N PHE A 142 -25.60 -9.66 17.70
CA PHE A 142 -24.88 -8.50 17.24
C PHE A 142 -23.52 -8.35 17.91
N ASP A 143 -23.44 -8.60 19.23
CA ASP A 143 -22.20 -8.54 19.98
C ASP A 143 -21.20 -9.62 19.54
N ILE A 144 -21.67 -10.83 19.26
CA ILE A 144 -20.81 -11.92 18.78
C ILE A 144 -20.27 -11.56 17.38
N MET A 145 -21.13 -11.10 16.48
CA MET A 145 -20.76 -10.70 15.13
C MET A 145 -19.75 -9.56 15.13
N ILE A 146 -19.99 -8.51 15.93
CA ILE A 146 -19.05 -7.39 16.07
C ILE A 146 -17.72 -7.86 16.62
N SER A 147 -17.71 -8.79 17.60
CA SER A 147 -16.49 -9.36 18.17
C SER A 147 -15.66 -10.12 17.11
N GLU A 148 -16.29 -10.91 16.25
CA GLU A 148 -15.62 -11.60 15.14
C GLU A 148 -15.06 -10.61 14.09
N LEU A 149 -15.84 -9.59 13.73
CA LEU A 149 -15.39 -8.56 12.81
C LEU A 149 -14.23 -7.76 13.40
N LEU A 150 -14.29 -7.41 14.69
CA LEU A 150 -13.20 -6.78 15.42
C LEU A 150 -11.91 -7.61 15.39
N ALA A 151 -12.02 -8.93 15.54
CA ALA A 151 -10.85 -9.82 15.45
C ALA A 151 -10.18 -9.75 14.08
N ILE A 152 -10.97 -9.69 13.00
CA ILE A 152 -10.48 -9.56 11.62
C ILE A 152 -9.81 -8.19 11.42
N PHE A 153 -10.46 -7.10 11.84
CA PHE A 153 -9.90 -5.75 11.75
C PHE A 153 -8.60 -5.61 12.54
N LYS A 154 -8.56 -6.16 13.77
CA LYS A 154 -7.35 -6.18 14.60
C LYS A 154 -6.22 -6.92 13.91
N MET A 155 -6.50 -8.08 13.33
CA MET A 155 -5.48 -8.88 12.64
C MET A 155 -4.92 -8.10 11.44
N LYS A 156 -5.78 -7.47 10.63
CA LYS A 156 -5.36 -6.61 9.52
C LYS A 156 -4.54 -5.40 10.01
N TYR A 157 -4.99 -4.73 11.04
CA TYR A 157 -4.29 -3.59 11.62
C TYR A 157 -2.89 -3.98 12.13
N GLN A 158 -2.78 -5.07 12.90
CA GLN A 158 -1.49 -5.56 13.40
C GLN A 158 -0.56 -6.05 12.28
N PHE A 159 -1.10 -6.62 11.21
CA PHE A 159 -0.33 -6.99 10.03
C PHE A 159 0.24 -5.74 9.35
N ASN A 160 -0.60 -4.73 9.11
CA ASN A 160 -0.17 -3.45 8.56
C ASN A 160 0.85 -2.74 9.45
N GLU A 161 0.68 -2.73 10.80
CA GLU A 161 1.68 -2.17 11.72
C GLU A 161 3.03 -2.88 11.64
N LYS A 162 3.05 -4.21 11.50
CA LYS A 162 4.30 -4.98 11.35
C LYS A 162 4.99 -4.68 10.03
N GLU A 163 4.25 -4.61 8.93
CA GLU A 163 4.81 -4.15 7.65
C GLU A 163 5.29 -2.71 7.72
N PHE A 164 4.54 -1.86 8.43
CA PHE A 164 4.89 -0.47 8.66
C PHE A 164 6.20 -0.32 9.46
N MET A 165 6.42 -1.15 10.47
CA MET A 165 7.64 -1.13 11.30
C MET A 165 8.85 -1.73 10.59
N SER A 166 8.68 -2.47 9.50
CA SER A 166 9.80 -2.95 8.70
C SER A 166 10.36 -1.79 7.88
N VAL A 167 11.59 -1.41 8.15
CA VAL A 167 12.35 -0.41 7.39
C VAL A 167 12.97 -1.04 6.13
N LEU A 168 13.22 -2.33 6.19
CA LEU A 168 13.91 -3.10 5.17
C LEU A 168 12.97 -4.10 4.48
N ASP A 169 13.25 -4.36 3.21
CA ASP A 169 12.68 -5.48 2.48
C ASP A 169 13.26 -6.81 2.99
N GLY A 170 12.40 -7.74 3.38
CA GLY A 170 12.80 -8.98 4.02
C GLY A 170 13.58 -9.94 3.12
N LEU A 171 13.48 -9.81 1.78
CA LEU A 171 14.22 -10.65 0.83
C LEU A 171 15.60 -10.10 0.52
N THR A 172 15.69 -8.81 0.20
CA THR A 172 16.90 -8.16 -0.32
C THR A 172 17.72 -7.45 0.75
N GLY A 173 17.09 -7.12 1.89
CA GLY A 173 17.70 -6.30 2.94
C GLY A 173 18.04 -4.88 2.48
N LEU A 174 17.43 -4.39 1.40
CA LEU A 174 17.39 -2.98 1.00
C LEU A 174 16.28 -2.27 1.78
N TYR A 175 16.26 -0.95 1.76
CA TYR A 175 15.11 -0.21 2.24
C TYR A 175 13.86 -0.57 1.41
N ASN A 176 12.70 -0.61 2.06
CA ASN A 176 11.44 -0.91 1.37
C ASN A 176 10.87 0.33 0.66
N ARG A 177 9.81 0.12 -0.14
CA ARG A 177 9.13 1.15 -0.91
C ARG A 177 8.71 2.35 -0.05
N ARG A 178 8.21 2.11 1.17
CA ARG A 178 7.78 3.17 2.06
C ARG A 178 8.93 4.09 2.48
N GLN A 179 10.09 3.52 2.78
CA GLN A 179 11.28 4.32 3.10
C GLN A 179 11.75 5.15 1.90
N LEU A 180 11.56 4.66 0.67
CA LEU A 180 11.79 5.43 -0.54
C LEU A 180 10.89 6.68 -0.59
N GLU A 181 9.58 6.53 -0.36
CA GLU A 181 8.61 7.62 -0.42
C GLU A 181 8.94 8.72 0.61
N ILE A 182 9.35 8.33 1.81
CA ILE A 182 9.82 9.25 2.85
C ILE A 182 11.12 9.95 2.42
N ALA A 183 12.11 9.19 1.96
CA ALA A 183 13.42 9.73 1.64
C ALA A 183 13.40 10.68 0.44
N ILE A 184 12.64 10.35 -0.62
CA ILE A 184 12.54 11.24 -1.79
C ILE A 184 11.85 12.56 -1.44
N ALA A 185 10.83 12.53 -0.57
CA ALA A 185 10.19 13.75 -0.08
C ALA A 185 11.16 14.60 0.77
N GLN A 186 11.98 13.97 1.60
CA GLN A 186 13.01 14.63 2.39
C GLN A 186 14.09 15.29 1.50
N GLU A 187 14.62 14.54 0.52
CA GLU A 187 15.64 15.06 -0.43
C GLU A 187 15.08 16.18 -1.29
N TYR A 188 13.87 16.04 -1.81
CA TYR A 188 13.20 17.10 -2.56
C TYR A 188 13.03 18.39 -1.74
N ASN A 189 12.60 18.29 -0.47
CA ASN A 189 12.48 19.43 0.41
C ASN A 189 13.85 20.02 0.82
N ARG A 190 14.88 19.18 0.96
CA ARG A 190 16.24 19.59 1.27
C ARG A 190 16.80 20.46 0.16
N THR A 191 16.70 20.00 -1.09
CA THR A 191 17.25 20.72 -2.25
C THR A 191 16.53 22.02 -2.56
N ARG A 192 15.28 22.17 -2.14
CA ARG A 192 14.55 23.45 -2.22
C ARG A 192 15.02 24.50 -1.21
N ARG A 193 15.53 24.06 -0.05
CA ARG A 193 16.06 24.98 0.98
C ARG A 193 17.52 25.28 0.78
N HIS A 194 18.28 24.32 0.33
CA HIS A 194 19.72 24.39 0.10
C HIS A 194 20.00 23.89 -1.31
N PRO A 195 20.35 24.78 -2.26
CA PRO A 195 20.62 24.37 -3.64
C PRO A 195 21.67 23.26 -3.68
N SER A 196 21.25 22.08 -4.01
CA SER A 196 22.09 20.90 -4.19
C SER A 196 21.38 19.96 -5.14
N ASP A 197 22.13 19.16 -5.87
CA ASP A 197 21.56 18.14 -6.74
C ASP A 197 21.40 16.84 -5.99
N PHE A 198 20.41 16.05 -6.37
CA PHE A 198 20.41 14.62 -6.14
C PHE A 198 19.93 13.90 -7.39
N SER A 199 20.41 12.71 -7.62
CA SER A 199 20.00 11.86 -8.73
C SER A 199 19.22 10.68 -8.24
N LEU A 200 18.29 10.18 -9.07
CA LEU A 200 17.47 9.01 -8.81
C LEU A 200 17.55 8.06 -10.00
N ALA A 201 17.84 6.80 -9.73
CA ALA A 201 17.80 5.73 -10.72
C ALA A 201 16.75 4.69 -10.35
N ILE A 202 15.93 4.30 -11.31
CA ILE A 202 15.04 3.13 -11.22
C ILE A 202 15.61 2.05 -12.12
N LEU A 203 15.78 0.86 -11.59
CA LEU A 203 16.24 -0.29 -12.33
C LEU A 203 15.26 -1.45 -12.22
N ASP A 204 15.19 -2.24 -13.29
CA ASP A 204 14.34 -3.40 -13.41
C ASP A 204 15.16 -4.56 -14.00
N ILE A 205 14.94 -5.76 -13.47
CA ILE A 205 15.65 -6.97 -13.93
C ILE A 205 15.01 -7.45 -15.23
N ASP A 206 15.78 -7.42 -16.30
CA ASP A 206 15.30 -7.77 -17.63
C ASP A 206 14.77 -9.21 -17.68
N PHE A 207 13.54 -9.36 -18.19
CA PHE A 207 12.87 -10.65 -18.35
C PHE A 207 12.72 -11.46 -17.05
N PHE A 208 12.61 -10.80 -15.89
CA PHE A 208 12.55 -11.48 -14.59
C PHE A 208 11.41 -12.50 -14.49
N LYS A 209 10.24 -12.19 -15.05
CA LYS A 209 9.14 -13.16 -15.14
C LYS A 209 9.58 -14.44 -15.86
N LYS A 210 10.31 -14.33 -16.99
CA LYS A 210 10.83 -15.49 -17.72
C LYS A 210 11.84 -16.27 -16.88
N VAL A 211 12.65 -15.60 -16.07
CA VAL A 211 13.58 -16.26 -15.12
C VAL A 211 12.78 -17.09 -14.11
N ASN A 212 11.73 -16.52 -13.51
CA ASN A 212 10.84 -17.23 -12.58
C ASN A 212 10.12 -18.41 -13.24
N ASP A 213 9.56 -18.20 -14.42
CA ASP A 213 8.81 -19.23 -15.15
C ASP A 213 9.73 -20.40 -15.60
N THR A 214 11.00 -20.12 -15.88
CA THR A 214 11.97 -21.13 -16.38
C THR A 214 12.67 -21.87 -15.24
N TYR A 215 13.09 -21.15 -14.19
CA TYR A 215 13.98 -21.70 -13.14
C TYR A 215 13.33 -21.75 -11.76
N GLY A 216 12.08 -21.28 -11.65
CA GLY A 216 11.33 -21.25 -10.40
C GLY A 216 11.61 -20.00 -9.55
N HIS A 217 10.67 -19.70 -8.64
CA HIS A 217 10.73 -18.52 -7.77
C HIS A 217 11.96 -18.49 -6.85
N GLN A 218 12.45 -19.64 -6.41
CA GLN A 218 13.66 -19.70 -5.57
C GLN A 218 14.90 -19.17 -6.31
N TYR A 219 14.99 -19.46 -7.61
CA TYR A 219 16.07 -18.91 -8.44
C TYR A 219 15.87 -17.39 -8.65
N GLY A 220 14.65 -16.92 -8.86
CA GLY A 220 14.34 -15.50 -8.93
C GLY A 220 14.71 -14.76 -7.64
N ASP A 221 14.41 -15.33 -6.49
CA ASP A 221 14.79 -14.79 -5.18
C ASP A 221 16.31 -14.69 -5.03
N TYR A 222 17.04 -15.70 -5.49
CA TYR A 222 18.50 -15.68 -5.54
C TYR A 222 19.02 -14.55 -6.44
N VAL A 223 18.44 -14.37 -7.62
CA VAL A 223 18.79 -13.27 -8.54
C VAL A 223 18.55 -11.91 -7.89
N LEU A 224 17.38 -11.69 -7.27
CA LEU A 224 17.05 -10.44 -6.57
C LEU A 224 18.04 -10.13 -5.44
N LYS A 225 18.37 -11.12 -4.61
CA LYS A 225 19.37 -10.97 -3.54
C LYS A 225 20.74 -10.61 -4.11
N THR A 226 21.14 -11.28 -5.18
CA THR A 226 22.43 -11.05 -5.82
C THR A 226 22.53 -9.63 -6.39
N VAL A 227 21.49 -9.16 -7.10
CA VAL A 227 21.45 -7.79 -7.63
C VAL A 227 21.49 -6.76 -6.48
N ALA A 228 20.75 -6.98 -5.41
CA ALA A 228 20.79 -6.13 -4.23
C ALA A 228 22.19 -6.06 -3.59
N ASP A 229 22.88 -7.18 -3.50
CA ASP A 229 24.25 -7.24 -2.97
C ASP A 229 25.26 -6.56 -3.91
N LEU A 230 25.09 -6.66 -5.23
CA LEU A 230 25.88 -5.91 -6.20
C LEU A 230 25.64 -4.40 -6.05
N MET A 231 24.40 -3.97 -5.81
CA MET A 231 24.09 -2.57 -5.51
C MET A 231 24.83 -2.10 -4.26
N LYS A 232 24.76 -2.84 -3.15
CA LYS A 232 25.46 -2.50 -1.89
C LYS A 232 26.97 -2.37 -2.08
N LYS A 233 27.56 -3.17 -2.98
CA LYS A 233 29.00 -3.11 -3.31
C LYS A 233 29.35 -1.95 -4.24
N CYS A 234 28.41 -1.54 -5.09
CA CYS A 234 28.62 -0.55 -6.13
C CYS A 234 28.47 0.89 -5.63
N PHE A 235 27.54 1.14 -4.70
CA PHE A 235 27.18 2.46 -4.23
C PHE A 235 27.84 2.81 -2.89
N ARG A 236 27.88 4.13 -2.59
CA ARG A 236 28.47 4.65 -1.34
C ARG A 236 27.51 4.40 -0.17
N LYS A 237 28.01 4.49 1.06
CA LYS A 237 27.16 4.41 2.27
C LYS A 237 26.17 5.56 2.40
N THR A 238 26.42 6.66 1.71
CA THR A 238 25.53 7.83 1.65
C THR A 238 24.42 7.66 0.61
N ASP A 239 24.57 6.75 -0.32
CA ASP A 239 23.57 6.45 -1.33
C ASP A 239 22.52 5.52 -0.71
N LEU A 240 21.25 5.76 -1.04
CA LEU A 240 20.12 5.09 -0.44
C LEU A 240 19.54 4.09 -1.44
N LEU A 241 19.45 2.82 -1.04
CA LEU A 241 19.11 1.70 -1.92
C LEU A 241 17.78 1.08 -1.48
N TYR A 242 16.83 0.94 -2.41
CA TYR A 242 15.47 0.54 -2.14
C TYR A 242 15.00 -0.60 -3.03
N ARG A 243 14.07 -1.42 -2.51
CA ARG A 243 13.21 -2.27 -3.32
C ARG A 243 11.85 -1.58 -3.47
N TYR A 244 11.50 -1.22 -4.71
CA TYR A 244 10.28 -0.46 -5.03
C TYR A 244 9.10 -1.37 -5.35
N GLY A 245 9.37 -2.48 -6.05
CA GLY A 245 8.36 -3.44 -6.49
C GLY A 245 8.91 -4.88 -6.49
N GLY A 246 8.25 -5.77 -7.19
CA GLY A 246 8.66 -7.16 -7.31
C GLY A 246 10.11 -7.34 -7.75
N GLU A 247 10.46 -6.76 -8.91
CA GLU A 247 11.77 -6.81 -9.55
C GLU A 247 12.38 -5.42 -9.76
N GLU A 248 11.71 -4.38 -9.25
CA GLU A 248 12.11 -2.99 -9.39
C GLU A 248 12.88 -2.51 -8.16
N LEU A 249 14.04 -1.93 -8.40
CA LEU A 249 14.92 -1.39 -7.37
C LEU A 249 15.20 0.09 -7.67
N VAL A 250 15.41 0.88 -6.62
CA VAL A 250 15.62 2.33 -6.74
C VAL A 250 16.86 2.74 -5.97
N ILE A 251 17.57 3.73 -6.51
CA ILE A 251 18.75 4.32 -5.91
C ILE A 251 18.54 5.83 -5.84
N ILE A 252 18.67 6.40 -4.65
CA ILE A 252 18.80 7.85 -4.47
C ILE A 252 20.27 8.14 -4.18
N MET A 253 20.85 9.06 -4.92
CA MET A 253 22.24 9.54 -4.78
C MET A 253 22.21 11.00 -4.35
N PRO A 254 22.21 11.28 -3.03
CA PRO A 254 22.28 12.65 -2.51
C PRO A 254 23.54 13.37 -2.98
N GLU A 255 23.45 14.69 -3.14
CA GLU A 255 24.58 15.56 -3.51
C GLU A 255 25.33 15.08 -4.77
N THR A 256 24.59 14.52 -5.72
CA THR A 256 25.15 13.93 -6.94
C THR A 256 24.35 14.42 -8.14
N ASN A 257 25.01 15.11 -9.05
CA ASN A 257 24.43 15.53 -10.32
C ASN A 257 24.36 14.37 -11.32
N ILE A 258 23.76 14.61 -12.49
CA ILE A 258 23.51 13.54 -13.47
C ILE A 258 24.82 12.91 -13.99
N GLU A 259 25.87 13.72 -14.24
CA GLU A 259 27.17 13.25 -14.72
C GLU A 259 27.85 12.34 -13.69
N GLY A 260 27.78 12.71 -12.41
CA GLY A 260 28.31 11.92 -11.31
C GLY A 260 27.54 10.61 -11.11
N ALA A 261 26.23 10.63 -11.34
CA ALA A 261 25.35 9.48 -11.14
C ALA A 261 25.49 8.42 -12.26
N VAL A 262 25.75 8.84 -13.50
CA VAL A 262 25.92 7.91 -14.64
C VAL A 262 27.03 6.89 -14.38
N ILE A 263 28.13 7.29 -13.75
CA ILE A 263 29.30 6.43 -13.54
C ILE A 263 28.97 5.18 -12.69
N PRO A 264 28.47 5.31 -11.45
CA PRO A 264 28.14 4.16 -10.63
C PRO A 264 26.97 3.34 -11.20
N VAL A 265 25.99 3.99 -11.86
CA VAL A 265 24.84 3.32 -12.47
C VAL A 265 25.29 2.44 -13.64
N GLN A 266 26.16 2.93 -14.53
CA GLN A 266 26.74 2.13 -15.60
C GLN A 266 27.64 1.00 -15.08
N ARG A 267 28.39 1.26 -14.00
CA ARG A 267 29.19 0.22 -13.34
C ARG A 267 28.27 -0.89 -12.79
N LEU A 268 27.19 -0.56 -12.13
CA LEU A 268 26.23 -1.54 -11.64
C LEU A 268 25.67 -2.39 -12.79
N ARG A 269 25.21 -1.76 -13.87
CA ARG A 269 24.69 -2.48 -15.05
C ARG A 269 25.70 -3.52 -15.54
N ARG A 270 26.98 -3.15 -15.69
CA ARG A 270 28.05 -4.09 -16.11
C ARG A 270 28.29 -5.19 -15.08
N MET A 271 28.33 -4.85 -13.80
CA MET A 271 28.51 -5.86 -12.73
C MET A 271 27.39 -6.90 -12.74
N VAL A 272 26.13 -6.48 -13.00
CA VAL A 272 25.00 -7.40 -13.12
C VAL A 272 25.14 -8.29 -14.36
N GLU A 273 25.49 -7.72 -15.52
CA GLU A 273 25.66 -8.43 -16.79
C GLU A 273 26.81 -9.47 -16.72
N GLU A 274 27.91 -9.11 -16.05
CA GLU A 274 29.13 -9.94 -15.96
C GLU A 274 29.07 -10.97 -14.84
N TYR A 275 28.10 -10.84 -13.91
CA TYR A 275 27.99 -11.74 -12.77
C TYR A 275 27.60 -13.16 -13.21
N ASN A 276 28.25 -14.16 -12.63
CA ASN A 276 27.93 -15.57 -12.86
C ASN A 276 26.80 -16.02 -11.92
N TYR A 277 25.55 -15.96 -12.39
CA TYR A 277 24.39 -16.42 -11.62
C TYR A 277 24.33 -17.94 -11.63
N GLU A 278 24.89 -18.54 -10.60
CA GLU A 278 24.89 -19.99 -10.41
C GLU A 278 24.22 -20.37 -9.08
N TYR A 279 23.14 -21.13 -9.16
CA TYR A 279 22.38 -21.61 -8.01
C TYR A 279 21.82 -23.00 -8.30
N ASN A 280 22.15 -24.00 -7.45
CA ASN A 280 21.74 -25.40 -7.64
C ASN A 280 22.04 -25.93 -9.06
N GLU A 281 23.27 -25.75 -9.54
CA GLU A 281 23.75 -26.17 -10.87
C GLU A 281 23.08 -25.42 -12.06
N ILE A 282 22.13 -24.54 -11.81
CA ILE A 282 21.47 -23.71 -12.82
C ILE A 282 22.31 -22.46 -13.05
N LYS A 283 22.60 -22.18 -14.32
CA LYS A 283 23.32 -20.96 -14.74
C LYS A 283 22.44 -20.16 -15.69
N ALA A 284 22.26 -18.89 -15.41
CA ALA A 284 21.54 -17.97 -16.28
C ALA A 284 22.30 -16.65 -16.47
N LYS A 285 22.04 -15.98 -17.55
CA LYS A 285 22.44 -14.58 -17.74
C LYS A 285 21.32 -13.66 -17.33
N VAL A 286 21.64 -12.65 -16.54
CA VAL A 286 20.71 -11.64 -16.06
C VAL A 286 21.26 -10.28 -16.44
N THR A 287 20.40 -9.39 -16.91
CA THR A 287 20.73 -7.99 -17.19
C THR A 287 19.72 -7.08 -16.51
N VAL A 288 20.02 -5.79 -16.47
CA VAL A 288 19.12 -4.77 -15.93
C VAL A 288 19.00 -3.61 -16.90
N SER A 289 17.78 -3.08 -17.00
CA SER A 289 17.50 -1.81 -17.63
C SER A 289 17.38 -0.73 -16.56
N ILE A 290 17.88 0.46 -16.80
CA ILE A 290 17.96 1.52 -15.80
C ILE A 290 17.52 2.85 -16.41
N GLY A 291 16.59 3.53 -15.77
CA GLY A 291 16.24 4.92 -16.01
C GLY A 291 16.88 5.81 -14.97
N LEU A 292 17.54 6.86 -15.37
CA LEU A 292 18.24 7.80 -14.51
C LEU A 292 17.75 9.24 -14.73
N THR A 293 17.47 9.94 -13.65
CA THR A 293 17.08 11.35 -13.61
C THR A 293 17.80 12.10 -12.48
N MET A 294 17.61 13.39 -12.43
CA MET A 294 18.00 14.22 -11.28
C MET A 294 16.83 15.13 -10.87
N ASN A 295 16.98 15.84 -9.76
CA ASN A 295 16.00 16.78 -9.27
C ASN A 295 16.01 18.11 -10.07
N TYR A 296 15.50 18.08 -11.29
CA TYR A 296 15.38 19.30 -12.10
C TYR A 296 14.51 20.35 -11.41
N GLN A 297 14.88 21.63 -11.56
CA GLN A 297 14.14 22.74 -10.94
C GLN A 297 12.70 22.87 -11.44
N THR A 298 12.41 22.31 -12.60
CA THR A 298 11.07 22.27 -13.22
C THR A 298 10.12 21.30 -12.53
N PHE A 299 10.62 20.34 -11.75
CA PHE A 299 9.77 19.40 -11.04
C PHE A 299 9.08 20.04 -9.83
N ASN A 300 7.77 19.87 -9.74
CA ASN A 300 6.93 20.46 -8.70
C ASN A 300 6.62 19.52 -7.54
N SER A 301 6.97 18.23 -7.69
CA SER A 301 6.70 17.20 -6.69
C SER A 301 7.73 16.07 -6.72
N PRO A 302 7.91 15.34 -5.60
CA PRO A 302 8.69 14.11 -5.56
C PRO A 302 8.21 13.05 -6.57
N THR A 303 6.90 13.01 -6.82
CA THR A 303 6.28 12.05 -7.75
C THR A 303 6.73 12.28 -9.20
N GLU A 304 6.97 13.53 -9.60
CA GLU A 304 7.47 13.84 -10.95
C GLU A 304 8.89 13.32 -11.16
N ILE A 305 9.71 13.27 -10.11
CA ILE A 305 11.08 12.72 -10.18
C ILE A 305 11.02 11.21 -10.39
N ILE A 306 10.14 10.50 -9.67
CA ILE A 306 9.94 9.05 -9.87
C ILE A 306 9.45 8.79 -11.30
N LYS A 307 8.45 9.55 -11.74
CA LYS A 307 7.85 9.40 -13.06
C LYS A 307 8.86 9.62 -14.18
N SER A 308 9.73 10.63 -14.07
CA SER A 308 10.76 10.89 -15.09
C SER A 308 11.81 9.78 -15.18
N ALA A 309 12.19 9.17 -14.05
CA ALA A 309 13.06 8.00 -14.06
C ALA A 309 12.36 6.75 -14.65
N ASP A 310 11.07 6.57 -14.38
CA ASP A 310 10.27 5.48 -14.94
C ASP A 310 10.12 5.62 -16.47
N GLU A 311 9.87 6.83 -16.97
CA GLU A 311 9.85 7.12 -18.42
C GLU A 311 11.18 6.78 -19.09
N ALA A 312 12.32 7.10 -18.44
CA ALA A 312 13.64 6.72 -18.94
C ALA A 312 13.87 5.20 -18.89
N LEU A 313 13.42 4.52 -17.83
CA LEU A 313 13.46 3.06 -17.73
C LEU A 313 12.63 2.39 -18.84
N TYR A 314 11.45 2.91 -19.10
CA TYR A 314 10.62 2.42 -20.20
C TYR A 314 11.33 2.52 -21.55
N LYS A 315 11.97 3.67 -21.84
CA LYS A 315 12.80 3.85 -23.04
C LYS A 315 13.98 2.85 -23.08
N ALA A 316 14.60 2.56 -21.94
CA ALA A 316 15.67 1.57 -21.84
C ALA A 316 15.18 0.17 -22.24
N LYS A 317 14.01 -0.23 -21.74
CA LYS A 317 13.37 -1.51 -22.09
C LYS A 317 13.00 -1.61 -23.57
N GLU A 318 12.42 -0.55 -24.17
CA GLU A 318 12.05 -0.52 -25.58
C GLU A 318 13.26 -0.49 -26.51
N SER A 319 14.33 0.18 -26.13
CA SER A 319 15.53 0.31 -26.96
C SER A 319 16.42 -0.94 -27.00
N GLY A 320 15.97 -2.06 -26.40
CA GLY A 320 16.69 -3.35 -26.45
C GLY A 320 17.29 -3.77 -25.11
N ARG A 321 16.88 -3.16 -24.00
CA ARG A 321 17.28 -3.52 -22.62
C ARG A 321 18.78 -3.40 -22.32
N ASN A 322 19.20 -3.90 -21.16
CA ASN A 322 20.61 -3.94 -20.72
C ASN A 322 21.34 -2.60 -20.90
N ARG A 323 20.69 -1.50 -20.51
CA ARG A 323 21.23 -0.15 -20.70
C ARG A 323 20.74 0.84 -19.67
N VAL A 324 21.45 1.96 -19.60
CA VAL A 324 21.06 3.13 -18.85
C VAL A 324 20.56 4.18 -19.83
N ILE A 325 19.38 4.73 -19.60
CA ILE A 325 18.83 5.88 -20.32
C ILE A 325 18.67 7.02 -19.33
N LEU A 326 19.09 8.21 -19.75
CA LEU A 326 18.89 9.46 -19.01
C LEU A 326 17.53 10.04 -19.40
N TYR A 327 16.82 10.56 -18.40
CA TYR A 327 15.66 11.38 -18.68
C TYR A 327 16.13 12.70 -19.34
N GLU A 328 15.58 13.01 -20.49
CA GLU A 328 15.79 14.26 -21.20
C GLU A 328 14.57 15.15 -20.98
N GLN A 329 14.82 16.41 -20.53
CA GLN A 329 13.79 17.44 -20.38
C GLN A 329 13.25 17.92 -21.70
#